data_d8d4a9c690d50bbf2c28ba87eb933d03
#
_entry.id   d8d4a9c690d50bbf2c28ba87eb933d03
#
_cell.length_a   1.000
_cell.length_b   1.000
_cell.length_c   1.000
_cell.angle_alpha   90.00
_cell.angle_beta   90.00
_cell.angle_gamma   90.00
#
_symmetry.space_group_name_H-M   'P 1'
#
loop_
_entity.id
_entity.type
_entity.pdbx_description
1 polymer ?
#
loop_
_entity_poly.entity_id
_entity_poly.type
_entity_poly.pdbx_seq_one_letter_code
_entity_poly.pdbx_strand_id
1 'polypeptide(L)'
;DDIVKKFQLGYSTSANDALVKEAQKKGYKKEFLIKTGLCYEKEDGSLRDRFWGRVIFPWLNISGKVLGFGGRVLDSRTKGVSQKYINSPESEIYNKRKELYGIFQAKSSIVKNDCVYMVEGYTDVIAMHQCGLENVVANSGTALSEEQIRLLHRFTSNITLLYDGDEAGIKASMRGIDMLLAEGMNIKVLLLPDGDDPDSFARKHNATAFQQYIKDHEEDFIRFKANLLLKESQNDPIK
;
A
#
# COMPACT_ATOMS: atom_id res chain seq x y z
N ASP A 1 -2.83 -19.85 3.98
CA ASP A 1 -1.38 -20.08 4.21
C ASP A 1 -0.49 -19.63 3.04
N ASP A 2 -0.95 -19.74 1.78
CA ASP A 2 -0.12 -19.39 0.62
C ASP A 2 0.13 -17.88 0.53
N ILE A 3 -0.87 -17.06 0.84
CA ILE A 3 -0.74 -15.60 0.86
C ILE A 3 0.25 -15.13 1.95
N VAL A 4 0.22 -15.77 3.12
CA VAL A 4 1.17 -15.48 4.21
C VAL A 4 2.60 -15.73 3.76
N LYS A 5 2.84 -16.84 3.06
CA LYS A 5 4.15 -17.17 2.48
C LYS A 5 4.52 -16.23 1.34
N LYS A 6 3.59 -15.94 0.42
CA LYS A 6 3.81 -15.06 -0.73
C LYS A 6 4.24 -13.66 -0.32
N PHE A 7 3.62 -13.11 0.72
CA PHE A 7 3.92 -11.78 1.26
C PHE A 7 4.89 -11.82 2.45
N GLN A 8 5.37 -13.01 2.86
CA GLN A 8 6.28 -13.21 3.98
C GLN A 8 5.75 -12.56 5.29
N LEU A 9 4.43 -12.63 5.50
CA LEU A 9 3.80 -12.01 6.66
C LEU A 9 4.29 -12.67 7.95
N GLY A 10 4.48 -11.85 8.97
CA GLY A 10 4.94 -12.31 10.28
C GLY A 10 4.19 -11.62 11.42
N TYR A 11 4.58 -11.98 12.63
CA TYR A 11 4.08 -11.35 13.85
C TYR A 11 5.24 -11.07 14.81
N SER A 12 5.39 -9.82 15.20
CA SER A 12 6.30 -9.43 16.26
C SER A 12 5.61 -9.60 17.60
N THR A 13 6.19 -10.37 18.49
CA THR A 13 5.61 -10.68 19.80
C THR A 13 5.37 -9.44 20.66
N SER A 14 4.61 -9.58 21.73
CA SER A 14 4.35 -8.48 22.68
C SER A 14 5.55 -8.11 23.55
N ALA A 15 6.60 -8.94 23.57
CA ALA A 15 7.86 -8.59 24.22
C ALA A 15 8.55 -7.49 23.38
N ASN A 16 8.81 -6.36 24.02
CA ASN A 16 9.29 -5.16 23.32
C ASN A 16 10.80 -5.13 23.07
N ASP A 17 11.49 -6.23 23.27
CA ASP A 17 12.94 -6.41 23.07
C ASP A 17 13.30 -7.79 22.52
N ALA A 18 12.33 -8.57 22.05
CA ALA A 18 12.55 -9.94 21.58
C ALA A 18 13.45 -9.98 20.34
N LEU A 19 13.19 -9.09 19.35
CA LEU A 19 14.01 -8.98 18.15
C LEU A 19 15.43 -8.52 18.49
N VAL A 20 15.55 -7.49 19.32
CA VAL A 20 16.85 -6.95 19.75
C VAL A 20 17.70 -8.05 20.41
N LYS A 21 17.13 -8.79 21.37
CA LYS A 21 17.84 -9.87 22.07
C LYS A 21 18.31 -10.96 21.11
N GLU A 22 17.43 -11.41 20.21
CA GLU A 22 17.79 -12.46 19.25
C GLU A 22 18.80 -11.97 18.22
N ALA A 23 18.67 -10.75 17.74
CA ALA A 23 19.61 -10.15 16.80
C ALA A 23 21.01 -10.00 17.42
N GLN A 24 21.10 -9.50 18.65
CA GLN A 24 22.39 -9.39 19.37
C GLN A 24 23.03 -10.76 19.63
N LYS A 25 22.23 -11.77 20.00
CA LYS A 25 22.70 -13.15 20.16
C LYS A 25 23.28 -13.71 18.87
N LYS A 26 22.74 -13.34 17.71
CA LYS A 26 23.26 -13.71 16.38
C LYS A 26 24.41 -12.83 15.90
N GLY A 27 24.89 -11.89 16.72
CA GLY A 27 26.04 -11.05 16.42
C GLY A 27 25.73 -9.80 15.59
N TYR A 28 24.45 -9.45 15.38
CA TYR A 28 24.10 -8.20 14.72
C TYR A 28 24.41 -7.00 15.61
N LYS A 29 25.10 -6.02 15.03
CA LYS A 29 25.49 -4.81 15.76
C LYS A 29 24.30 -3.88 16.01
N LYS A 30 24.27 -3.27 17.20
CA LYS A 30 23.27 -2.27 17.61
C LYS A 30 23.05 -1.18 16.56
N GLU A 31 24.13 -0.66 16.01
CA GLU A 31 24.12 0.42 15.01
C GLU A 31 23.25 0.09 13.79
N PHE A 32 23.35 -1.14 13.26
CA PHE A 32 22.56 -1.56 12.10
C PHE A 32 21.08 -1.74 12.44
N LEU A 33 20.77 -2.23 13.64
CA LEU A 33 19.39 -2.38 14.10
C LEU A 33 18.70 -1.03 14.22
N ILE A 34 19.42 0.00 14.68
CA ILE A 34 18.91 1.38 14.76
C ILE A 34 18.81 2.01 13.37
N LYS A 35 19.88 1.94 12.56
CA LYS A 35 19.93 2.53 11.20
C LYS A 35 18.85 1.97 10.26
N THR A 36 18.52 0.69 10.39
CA THR A 36 17.46 0.05 9.59
C THR A 36 16.06 0.26 10.18
N GLY A 37 15.95 0.93 11.34
CA GLY A 37 14.68 1.20 11.99
C GLY A 37 13.99 -0.03 12.60
N LEU A 38 14.71 -1.12 12.80
CA LEU A 38 14.18 -2.32 13.48
C LEU A 38 14.00 -2.10 14.98
N CYS A 39 14.86 -1.28 15.56
CA CYS A 39 14.75 -0.85 16.95
C CYS A 39 15.05 0.64 17.10
N TYR A 40 14.80 1.15 18.29
CA TYR A 40 15.20 2.48 18.73
C TYR A 40 15.84 2.43 20.12
N GLU A 41 16.65 3.42 20.40
CA GLU A 41 17.32 3.57 21.69
C GLU A 41 16.49 4.53 22.58
N LYS A 42 16.28 4.15 23.82
CA LYS A 42 15.69 4.99 24.85
C LYS A 42 16.73 5.88 25.51
N GLU A 43 16.27 6.86 26.30
CA GLU A 43 17.13 7.78 27.07
C GLU A 43 18.07 7.04 28.04
N ASP A 44 17.63 5.89 28.56
CA ASP A 44 18.44 5.03 29.44
C ASP A 44 19.46 4.13 28.68
N GLY A 45 19.58 4.30 27.36
CA GLY A 45 20.47 3.51 26.51
C GLY A 45 19.95 2.12 26.16
N SER A 46 18.79 1.71 26.67
CA SER A 46 18.20 0.41 26.32
C SER A 46 17.57 0.44 24.94
N LEU A 47 17.67 -0.70 24.21
CA LEU A 47 17.02 -0.85 22.91
C LEU A 47 15.61 -1.42 23.04
N ARG A 48 14.72 -0.98 22.17
CA ARG A 48 13.35 -1.48 22.04
C ARG A 48 13.03 -1.81 20.60
N ASP A 49 12.29 -2.90 20.40
CA ASP A 49 11.76 -3.30 19.11
C ASP A 49 10.75 -2.25 18.61
N ARG A 50 10.87 -1.81 17.36
CA ARG A 50 9.94 -0.82 16.79
C ARG A 50 8.54 -1.40 16.57
N PHE A 51 8.47 -2.65 16.16
CA PHE A 51 7.24 -3.30 15.67
C PHE A 51 6.60 -4.27 16.67
N TRP A 52 6.98 -4.22 17.95
CA TRP A 52 6.46 -5.15 18.97
C TRP A 52 4.92 -5.19 19.00
N GLY A 53 4.36 -6.39 19.14
CA GLY A 53 2.90 -6.63 19.23
C GLY A 53 2.14 -6.39 17.91
N ARG A 54 2.81 -6.45 16.75
CA ARG A 54 2.21 -6.12 15.46
C ARG A 54 2.32 -7.25 14.45
N VAL A 55 1.33 -7.35 13.57
CA VAL A 55 1.46 -8.07 12.31
C VAL A 55 2.43 -7.31 11.43
N ILE A 56 3.35 -8.02 10.80
CA ILE A 56 4.48 -7.47 10.03
C ILE A 56 4.26 -7.70 8.55
N PHE A 57 4.40 -6.63 7.77
CA PHE A 57 4.29 -6.59 6.32
C PHE A 57 5.66 -6.19 5.73
N PRO A 58 6.47 -7.15 5.25
CA PRO A 58 7.76 -6.83 4.65
C PRO A 58 7.59 -6.03 3.36
N TRP A 59 8.37 -4.97 3.19
CA TRP A 59 8.51 -4.24 1.94
C TRP A 59 9.64 -4.85 1.13
N LEU A 60 9.30 -5.36 -0.05
CA LEU A 60 10.26 -5.98 -0.96
C LEU A 60 10.50 -5.07 -2.17
N ASN A 61 11.76 -4.88 -2.54
CA ASN A 61 12.08 -4.24 -3.82
C ASN A 61 11.74 -5.17 -5.00
N ILE A 62 11.89 -4.67 -6.21
CA ILE A 62 11.63 -5.44 -7.45
C ILE A 62 12.43 -6.74 -7.58
N SER A 63 13.53 -6.90 -6.83
CA SER A 63 14.37 -8.11 -6.81
C SER A 63 14.00 -9.07 -5.68
N GLY A 64 13.01 -8.74 -4.83
CA GLY A 64 12.58 -9.57 -3.71
C GLY A 64 13.44 -9.41 -2.44
N LYS A 65 14.29 -8.40 -2.36
CA LYS A 65 15.05 -8.10 -1.13
C LYS A 65 14.20 -7.25 -0.19
N VAL A 66 14.21 -7.59 1.09
CA VAL A 66 13.53 -6.82 2.14
C VAL A 66 14.25 -5.49 2.34
N LEU A 67 13.51 -4.39 2.25
CA LEU A 67 14.00 -3.03 2.47
C LEU A 67 13.56 -2.45 3.82
N GLY A 68 12.37 -2.80 4.26
CA GLY A 68 11.74 -2.30 5.48
C GLY A 68 10.47 -3.07 5.80
N PHE A 69 9.71 -2.55 6.73
CA PHE A 69 8.50 -3.22 7.23
C PHE A 69 7.38 -2.22 7.47
N GLY A 70 6.14 -2.68 7.26
CA GLY A 70 4.95 -2.11 7.87
C GLY A 70 4.54 -2.95 9.07
N GLY A 71 3.89 -2.34 10.06
CA GLY A 71 3.35 -3.05 11.20
C GLY A 71 1.95 -2.59 11.54
N ARG A 72 1.00 -3.52 11.72
CA ARG A 72 -0.38 -3.25 12.11
C ARG A 72 -0.69 -3.89 13.45
N VAL A 73 -1.27 -3.12 14.39
CA VAL A 73 -1.78 -3.68 15.65
C VAL A 73 -3.05 -4.48 15.38
N LEU A 74 -3.19 -5.65 16.02
CA LEU A 74 -4.44 -6.41 15.98
C LEU A 74 -5.55 -5.66 16.73
N ASP A 75 -6.79 -5.74 16.24
CA ASP A 75 -7.93 -4.98 16.74
C ASP A 75 -8.20 -5.19 18.24
N SER A 76 -7.89 -6.39 18.76
CA SER A 76 -7.98 -6.69 20.21
C SER A 76 -7.03 -5.87 21.09
N ARG A 77 -6.05 -5.19 20.53
CA ARG A 77 -5.00 -4.42 21.22
C ARG A 77 -4.98 -2.93 20.89
N THR A 78 -6.00 -2.41 20.21
CA THR A 78 -6.05 -1.01 19.78
C THR A 78 -6.35 -0.02 20.90
N LYS A 79 -6.85 -0.46 22.06
CA LYS A 79 -7.06 0.41 23.23
C LYS A 79 -5.71 0.93 23.74
N GLY A 80 -5.51 2.25 23.67
CA GLY A 80 -4.29 2.93 24.13
C GLY A 80 -3.14 2.97 23.14
N VAL A 81 -3.31 2.49 21.90
CA VAL A 81 -2.31 2.59 20.82
C VAL A 81 -2.61 3.80 19.95
N SER A 82 -1.68 4.76 19.92
CA SER A 82 -1.82 6.01 19.17
C SER A 82 -1.81 5.83 17.66
N GLN A 83 -1.16 4.77 17.15
CA GLN A 83 -1.01 4.51 15.72
C GLN A 83 -1.36 3.06 15.39
N LYS A 84 -2.44 2.85 14.63
CA LYS A 84 -2.86 1.53 14.13
C LYS A 84 -1.80 0.93 13.21
N TYR A 85 -1.24 1.74 12.32
CA TYR A 85 -0.17 1.37 11.39
C TYR A 85 1.11 2.17 11.66
N ILE A 86 2.25 1.51 11.55
CA ILE A 86 3.57 2.15 11.54
C ILE A 86 4.40 1.57 10.40
N ASN A 87 5.33 2.36 9.88
CA ASN A 87 6.28 1.92 8.85
C ASN A 87 7.71 2.06 9.38
N SER A 88 8.64 1.35 8.74
CA SER A 88 10.06 1.64 8.89
C SER A 88 10.33 3.11 8.60
N PRO A 89 11.23 3.76 9.35
CA PRO A 89 11.70 5.09 9.01
C PRO A 89 12.53 5.05 7.73
N GLU A 90 12.70 6.21 7.09
CA GLU A 90 13.67 6.35 6.00
C GLU A 90 15.05 5.88 6.45
N SER A 91 15.77 5.18 5.58
CA SER A 91 17.10 4.64 5.85
C SER A 91 17.93 4.54 4.57
N GLU A 92 19.19 4.11 4.68
CA GLU A 92 20.05 3.89 3.52
C GLU A 92 19.48 2.86 2.52
N ILE A 93 18.66 1.92 3.00
CA ILE A 93 18.08 0.84 2.19
C ILE A 93 16.58 0.99 1.93
N TYR A 94 15.89 1.87 2.62
CA TYR A 94 14.45 2.07 2.50
C TYR A 94 14.10 3.53 2.31
N ASN A 95 13.51 3.85 1.17
CA ASN A 95 12.93 5.15 0.88
C ASN A 95 11.50 4.97 0.39
N LYS A 96 10.54 5.33 1.23
CA LYS A 96 9.12 5.12 0.98
C LYS A 96 8.62 5.79 -0.31
N ARG A 97 9.24 6.89 -0.72
CA ARG A 97 8.90 7.60 -1.97
C ARG A 97 9.36 6.88 -3.23
N LYS A 98 10.24 5.88 -3.12
CA LYS A 98 10.77 5.13 -4.26
C LYS A 98 10.20 3.73 -4.37
N GLU A 99 9.48 3.28 -3.36
CA GLU A 99 9.02 1.90 -3.26
C GLU A 99 7.50 1.82 -3.24
N LEU A 100 6.98 0.70 -3.71
CA LEU A 100 5.55 0.37 -3.69
C LEU A 100 5.35 -0.98 -3.01
N TYR A 101 4.44 -1.04 -2.05
CA TYR A 101 4.10 -2.31 -1.42
C TYR A 101 3.47 -3.26 -2.42
N GLY A 102 3.93 -4.50 -2.44
CA GLY A 102 3.42 -5.54 -3.33
C GLY A 102 4.06 -5.58 -4.72
N ILE A 103 4.95 -4.63 -5.08
CA ILE A 103 5.53 -4.57 -6.45
C ILE A 103 6.28 -5.84 -6.84
N PHE A 104 6.98 -6.50 -5.92
CA PHE A 104 7.67 -7.74 -6.20
C PHE A 104 6.70 -8.86 -6.59
N GLN A 105 5.60 -8.99 -5.84
CA GLN A 105 4.57 -10.00 -6.07
C GLN A 105 3.75 -9.71 -7.33
N ALA A 106 3.53 -8.41 -7.62
CA ALA A 106 2.63 -7.97 -8.69
C ALA A 106 3.30 -7.87 -10.07
N LYS A 107 4.61 -7.64 -10.17
CA LYS A 107 5.30 -7.26 -11.42
C LYS A 107 5.00 -8.16 -12.61
N SER A 108 4.96 -9.48 -12.42
CA SER A 108 4.67 -10.43 -13.50
C SER A 108 3.22 -10.34 -13.99
N SER A 109 2.29 -10.15 -13.05
CA SER A 109 0.86 -9.96 -13.37
C SER A 109 0.60 -8.60 -13.99
N ILE A 110 1.33 -7.56 -13.60
CA ILE A 110 1.27 -6.23 -14.23
C ILE A 110 1.65 -6.33 -15.70
N VAL A 111 2.80 -6.95 -16.02
CA VAL A 111 3.25 -7.13 -17.40
C VAL A 111 2.27 -7.98 -18.20
N LYS A 112 1.79 -9.09 -17.63
CA LYS A 112 0.85 -10.00 -18.30
C LYS A 112 -0.49 -9.34 -18.64
N ASN A 113 -1.00 -8.50 -17.76
CA ASN A 113 -2.31 -7.84 -17.91
C ASN A 113 -2.19 -6.45 -18.56
N ASP A 114 -0.97 -5.95 -18.76
CA ASP A 114 -0.66 -4.59 -19.19
C ASP A 114 -1.45 -3.53 -18.42
N CYS A 115 -1.59 -3.72 -17.13
CA CYS A 115 -2.31 -2.82 -16.24
C CYS A 115 -1.87 -3.04 -14.79
N VAL A 116 -1.81 -1.96 -14.00
CA VAL A 116 -1.60 -1.99 -12.56
C VAL A 116 -2.78 -1.37 -11.83
N TYR A 117 -3.24 -2.03 -10.78
CA TYR A 117 -4.19 -1.48 -9.81
C TYR A 117 -3.42 -0.83 -8.67
N MET A 118 -3.74 0.43 -8.38
CA MET A 118 -3.19 1.18 -7.26
C MET A 118 -4.25 1.30 -6.17
N VAL A 119 -3.89 0.85 -4.97
CA VAL A 119 -4.72 0.93 -3.75
C VAL A 119 -3.97 1.65 -2.64
N GLU A 120 -4.63 1.90 -1.49
CA GLU A 120 -4.03 2.69 -0.43
C GLU A 120 -3.19 1.85 0.56
N GLY A 121 -3.65 0.66 0.93
CA GLY A 121 -3.12 -0.09 2.07
C GLY A 121 -2.57 -1.48 1.78
N TYR A 122 -1.85 -2.03 2.75
CA TYR A 122 -1.30 -3.39 2.69
C TYR A 122 -2.39 -4.45 2.62
N THR A 123 -3.47 -4.26 3.40
CA THR A 123 -4.60 -5.18 3.48
C THR A 123 -5.34 -5.26 2.17
N ASP A 124 -5.48 -4.14 1.47
CA ASP A 124 -6.12 -4.07 0.15
C ASP A 124 -5.35 -4.89 -0.88
N VAL A 125 -4.01 -4.71 -0.93
CA VAL A 125 -3.14 -5.51 -1.80
C VAL A 125 -3.30 -7.00 -1.52
N ILE A 126 -3.26 -7.39 -0.24
CA ILE A 126 -3.33 -8.78 0.18
C ILE A 126 -4.70 -9.39 -0.14
N ALA A 127 -5.79 -8.67 0.13
CA ALA A 127 -7.15 -9.13 -0.13
C ALA A 127 -7.41 -9.28 -1.64
N MET A 128 -6.95 -8.36 -2.46
CA MET A 128 -7.05 -8.46 -3.91
C MET A 128 -6.24 -9.64 -4.46
N HIS A 129 -5.02 -9.88 -3.95
CA HIS A 129 -4.26 -11.09 -4.30
C HIS A 129 -4.97 -12.38 -3.89
N GLN A 130 -5.62 -12.42 -2.71
CA GLN A 130 -6.43 -13.57 -2.29
C GLN A 130 -7.64 -13.80 -3.22
N CYS A 131 -8.19 -12.72 -3.75
CA CYS A 131 -9.28 -12.74 -4.72
C CYS A 131 -8.81 -13.07 -6.15
N GLY A 132 -7.51 -13.29 -6.39
CA GLY A 132 -6.94 -13.61 -7.69
C GLY A 132 -6.60 -12.41 -8.58
N LEU A 133 -6.70 -11.18 -8.05
CA LEU A 133 -6.26 -9.95 -8.70
C LEU A 133 -4.83 -9.63 -8.21
N GLU A 134 -3.82 -10.05 -8.99
CA GLU A 134 -2.43 -10.03 -8.52
C GLU A 134 -1.62 -8.82 -9.03
N ASN A 135 -2.13 -8.05 -9.99
CA ASN A 135 -1.48 -6.86 -10.53
C ASN A 135 -1.77 -5.60 -9.69
N VAL A 136 -1.60 -5.71 -8.38
CA VAL A 136 -1.98 -4.70 -7.37
C VAL A 136 -0.78 -4.26 -6.56
N VAL A 137 -0.67 -2.95 -6.33
CA VAL A 137 0.34 -2.31 -5.48
C VAL A 137 -0.27 -1.23 -4.62
N ALA A 138 0.40 -0.84 -3.54
CA ALA A 138 -0.02 0.26 -2.68
C ALA A 138 1.11 1.24 -2.41
N ASN A 139 0.75 2.53 -2.28
CA ASN A 139 1.66 3.58 -1.80
C ASN A 139 1.71 3.70 -0.27
N SER A 140 0.77 3.04 0.43
CA SER A 140 0.73 2.85 1.88
C SER A 140 0.81 4.14 2.71
N GLY A 141 -0.13 5.05 2.42
CA GLY A 141 -0.36 6.26 3.23
C GLY A 141 0.58 7.43 2.92
N THR A 142 1.14 7.48 1.71
CA THR A 142 1.83 8.66 1.15
C THR A 142 1.14 9.11 -0.13
N ALA A 143 1.29 10.39 -0.50
CA ALA A 143 0.96 10.80 -1.86
C ALA A 143 1.88 10.05 -2.85
N LEU A 144 1.36 9.71 -4.02
CA LEU A 144 2.13 9.09 -5.09
C LEU A 144 3.28 10.02 -5.51
N SER A 145 4.49 9.49 -5.67
CA SER A 145 5.67 10.24 -6.07
C SER A 145 6.05 9.97 -7.52
N GLU A 146 6.84 10.87 -8.12
CA GLU A 146 7.38 10.65 -9.47
C GLU A 146 8.20 9.38 -9.57
N GLU A 147 8.99 9.06 -8.54
CA GLU A 147 9.83 7.86 -8.52
C GLU A 147 8.99 6.58 -8.51
N GLN A 148 7.87 6.58 -7.77
CA GLN A 148 6.91 5.46 -7.78
C GLN A 148 6.23 5.32 -9.15
N ILE A 149 5.86 6.43 -9.79
CA ILE A 149 5.26 6.41 -11.13
C ILE A 149 6.27 5.86 -12.15
N ARG A 150 7.52 6.33 -12.13
CA ARG A 150 8.60 5.82 -13.00
C ARG A 150 8.90 4.34 -12.74
N LEU A 151 8.79 3.89 -11.50
CA LEU A 151 8.92 2.46 -11.19
C LEU A 151 7.83 1.64 -11.88
N LEU A 152 6.57 2.07 -11.82
CA LEU A 152 5.44 1.39 -12.50
C LEU A 152 5.56 1.46 -14.02
N HIS A 153 5.96 2.59 -14.56
CA HIS A 153 6.10 2.82 -16.01
C HIS A 153 7.09 1.86 -16.67
N ARG A 154 7.98 1.24 -15.88
CA ARG A 154 8.87 0.15 -16.38
C ARG A 154 8.12 -1.13 -16.74
N PHE A 155 6.91 -1.32 -16.25
CA PHE A 155 6.12 -2.54 -16.42
C PHE A 155 4.88 -2.33 -17.27
N THR A 156 4.23 -1.16 -17.17
CA THR A 156 3.03 -0.78 -17.91
C THR A 156 2.86 0.72 -17.94
N SER A 157 2.16 1.23 -18.95
CA SER A 157 1.69 2.61 -19.00
C SER A 157 0.25 2.77 -18.53
N ASN A 158 -0.43 1.69 -18.13
CA ASN A 158 -1.84 1.69 -17.79
C ASN A 158 -2.02 1.50 -16.28
N ILE A 159 -2.68 2.46 -15.63
CA ILE A 159 -2.96 2.44 -14.21
C ILE A 159 -4.45 2.64 -13.95
N THR A 160 -5.04 1.80 -13.09
CA THR A 160 -6.38 2.01 -12.55
C THR A 160 -6.25 2.33 -11.05
N LEU A 161 -6.71 3.50 -10.67
CA LEU A 161 -6.73 3.95 -9.28
C LEU A 161 -8.02 3.46 -8.61
N LEU A 162 -7.89 2.63 -7.58
CA LEU A 162 -9.01 2.13 -6.79
C LEU A 162 -9.09 2.91 -5.47
N TYR A 163 -10.22 3.56 -5.27
CA TYR A 163 -10.48 4.36 -4.07
C TYR A 163 -11.83 4.02 -3.45
N ASP A 164 -11.93 4.33 -2.17
CA ASP A 164 -13.19 4.31 -1.46
C ASP A 164 -14.17 5.26 -2.16
N GLY A 165 -15.44 4.87 -2.27
CA GLY A 165 -16.47 5.65 -2.96
C GLY A 165 -16.90 6.92 -2.24
N ASP A 166 -16.24 7.30 -1.15
CA ASP A 166 -16.54 8.48 -0.38
C ASP A 166 -15.86 9.76 -0.93
N GLU A 167 -16.25 10.90 -0.39
CA GLU A 167 -15.74 12.22 -0.81
C GLU A 167 -14.22 12.38 -0.58
N ALA A 168 -13.68 11.73 0.46
CA ALA A 168 -12.27 11.75 0.78
C ALA A 168 -11.45 10.91 -0.22
N GLY A 169 -11.96 9.74 -0.62
CA GLY A 169 -11.39 8.90 -1.67
C GLY A 169 -11.37 9.60 -3.03
N ILE A 170 -12.47 10.29 -3.39
CA ILE A 170 -12.53 11.10 -4.62
C ILE A 170 -11.45 12.21 -4.60
N LYS A 171 -11.32 12.94 -3.50
CA LYS A 171 -10.27 13.97 -3.35
C LYS A 171 -8.87 13.38 -3.35
N ALA A 172 -8.70 12.17 -2.78
CA ALA A 172 -7.43 11.45 -2.80
C ALA A 172 -7.06 11.02 -4.23
N SER A 173 -8.04 10.56 -5.02
CA SER A 173 -7.85 10.18 -6.42
C SER A 173 -7.31 11.32 -7.29
N MET A 174 -7.72 12.55 -6.99
CA MET A 174 -7.28 13.73 -7.74
C MET A 174 -5.83 14.13 -7.45
N ARG A 175 -5.27 13.69 -6.29
CA ARG A 175 -3.87 13.95 -5.97
C ARG A 175 -2.96 13.02 -6.78
N GLY A 176 -1.90 13.55 -7.32
CA GLY A 176 -0.92 12.76 -8.08
C GLY A 176 -1.32 12.48 -9.54
N ILE A 177 -2.56 12.79 -9.96
CA ILE A 177 -2.97 12.58 -11.35
C ILE A 177 -2.17 13.45 -12.31
N ASP A 178 -1.89 14.70 -11.96
CA ASP A 178 -1.09 15.58 -12.80
C ASP A 178 0.32 15.00 -13.04
N MET A 179 0.90 14.36 -12.02
CA MET A 179 2.19 13.65 -12.15
C MET A 179 2.08 12.41 -13.03
N LEU A 180 1.00 11.64 -12.89
CA LEU A 180 0.75 10.47 -13.74
C LEU A 180 0.60 10.87 -15.21
N LEU A 181 -0.14 11.93 -15.49
CA LEU A 181 -0.30 12.49 -16.84
C LEU A 181 1.04 13.01 -17.39
N ALA A 182 1.82 13.73 -16.57
CA ALA A 182 3.12 14.26 -16.95
C ALA A 182 4.12 13.13 -17.30
N GLU A 183 4.04 11.99 -16.65
CA GLU A 183 4.83 10.79 -16.95
C GLU A 183 4.21 9.91 -18.08
N GLY A 184 3.14 10.38 -18.73
CA GLY A 184 2.54 9.70 -19.89
C GLY A 184 1.74 8.43 -19.56
N MET A 185 1.22 8.31 -18.35
CA MET A 185 0.37 7.18 -17.94
C MET A 185 -1.06 7.33 -18.46
N ASN A 186 -1.65 6.23 -18.88
CA ASN A 186 -3.09 6.12 -19.16
C ASN A 186 -3.81 5.82 -17.85
N ILE A 187 -4.72 6.68 -17.43
CA ILE A 187 -5.30 6.63 -16.09
C ILE A 187 -6.78 6.28 -16.18
N LYS A 188 -7.17 5.24 -15.46
CA LYS A 188 -8.55 4.93 -15.13
C LYS A 188 -8.79 5.10 -13.63
N VAL A 189 -10.02 5.36 -13.28
CA VAL A 189 -10.48 5.48 -11.88
C VAL A 189 -11.60 4.47 -11.67
N LEU A 190 -11.59 3.82 -10.54
CA LEU A 190 -12.67 2.97 -10.05
C LEU A 190 -13.05 3.42 -8.65
N LEU A 191 -14.31 3.80 -8.48
CA LEU A 191 -14.88 4.02 -7.16
C LEU A 191 -15.62 2.74 -6.74
N LEU A 192 -15.33 2.27 -5.53
CA LEU A 192 -16.07 1.18 -4.93
C LEU A 192 -17.41 1.68 -4.38
N PRO A 193 -18.40 0.78 -4.17
CA PRO A 193 -19.68 1.17 -3.56
C PRO A 193 -19.47 1.79 -2.18
N ASP A 194 -20.39 2.66 -1.77
CA ASP A 194 -20.37 3.34 -0.48
C ASP A 194 -20.14 2.35 0.69
N GLY A 195 -19.14 2.64 1.50
CA GLY A 195 -18.76 1.84 2.67
C GLY A 195 -17.85 0.65 2.38
N ASP A 196 -17.43 0.45 1.14
CA ASP A 196 -16.43 -0.56 0.78
C ASP A 196 -15.09 0.06 0.44
N ASP A 197 -14.04 -0.51 1.02
CA ASP A 197 -12.65 -0.43 0.58
C ASP A 197 -12.29 -1.70 -0.22
N PRO A 198 -11.14 -1.76 -0.91
CA PRO A 198 -10.76 -2.94 -1.67
C PRO A 198 -10.68 -4.23 -0.84
N ASP A 199 -10.29 -4.15 0.44
CA ASP A 199 -10.26 -5.30 1.35
C ASP A 199 -11.67 -5.83 1.63
N SER A 200 -12.61 -4.98 2.02
CA SER A 200 -13.99 -5.37 2.32
C SER A 200 -14.72 -5.88 1.07
N PHE A 201 -14.51 -5.24 -0.07
CA PHE A 201 -15.12 -5.64 -1.34
C PHE A 201 -14.59 -7.00 -1.80
N ALA A 202 -13.27 -7.25 -1.73
CA ALA A 202 -12.65 -8.53 -2.07
C ALA A 202 -13.13 -9.69 -1.18
N ARG A 203 -13.48 -9.41 0.08
CA ARG A 203 -14.05 -10.43 0.98
C ARG A 203 -15.49 -10.81 0.65
N LYS A 204 -16.26 -9.90 0.09
CA LYS A 204 -17.67 -10.10 -0.28
C LYS A 204 -17.84 -10.76 -1.66
N HIS A 205 -16.83 -10.68 -2.52
CA HIS A 205 -16.90 -11.09 -3.92
C HIS A 205 -15.78 -12.08 -4.26
N ASN A 206 -16.06 -13.00 -5.19
CA ASN A 206 -15.01 -13.82 -5.77
C ASN A 206 -14.25 -13.06 -6.88
N ALA A 207 -13.13 -13.64 -7.34
CA ALA A 207 -12.29 -13.04 -8.38
C ALA A 207 -13.07 -12.63 -9.63
N THR A 208 -13.94 -13.49 -10.13
CA THR A 208 -14.73 -13.25 -11.35
C THR A 208 -15.69 -12.07 -11.17
N ALA A 209 -16.39 -12.01 -10.04
CA ALA A 209 -17.31 -10.92 -9.74
C ALA A 209 -16.57 -9.59 -9.55
N PHE A 210 -15.41 -9.60 -8.89
CA PHE A 210 -14.60 -8.39 -8.72
C PHE A 210 -14.05 -7.92 -10.07
N GLN A 211 -13.50 -8.81 -10.89
CA GLN A 211 -13.02 -8.47 -12.24
C GLN A 211 -14.14 -7.92 -13.12
N GLN A 212 -15.34 -8.48 -13.03
CA GLN A 212 -16.49 -7.99 -13.78
C GLN A 212 -16.89 -6.59 -13.30
N TYR A 213 -16.93 -6.38 -11.96
CA TYR A 213 -17.20 -5.07 -11.38
C TYR A 213 -16.22 -4.01 -11.89
N ILE A 214 -14.92 -4.33 -11.91
CA ILE A 214 -13.89 -3.41 -12.44
C ILE A 214 -14.21 -3.03 -13.89
N LYS A 215 -14.45 -4.03 -14.76
CA LYS A 215 -14.73 -3.78 -16.19
C LYS A 215 -15.97 -2.91 -16.42
N ASP A 216 -16.98 -3.08 -15.59
CA ASP A 216 -18.26 -2.39 -15.75
C ASP A 216 -18.23 -0.95 -15.20
N HIS A 217 -17.34 -0.66 -14.24
CA HIS A 217 -17.34 0.59 -13.49
C HIS A 217 -16.03 1.38 -13.59
N GLU A 218 -14.94 0.82 -14.16
CA GLU A 218 -13.74 1.62 -14.39
C GLU A 218 -14.01 2.68 -15.47
N GLU A 219 -13.62 3.91 -15.19
CA GLU A 219 -13.85 5.04 -16.08
C GLU A 219 -12.53 5.73 -16.41
N ASP A 220 -12.35 6.18 -17.65
CA ASP A 220 -11.24 7.05 -18.02
C ASP A 220 -11.25 8.31 -17.15
N PHE A 221 -10.05 8.69 -16.69
CA PHE A 221 -9.93 9.81 -15.75
C PHE A 221 -10.48 11.12 -16.30
N ILE A 222 -10.26 11.44 -17.58
CA ILE A 222 -10.73 12.71 -18.18
C ILE A 222 -12.26 12.75 -18.13
N ARG A 223 -12.90 11.65 -18.46
CA ARG A 223 -14.35 11.50 -18.40
C ARG A 223 -14.86 11.58 -16.97
N PHE A 224 -14.20 10.89 -16.03
CA PHE A 224 -14.53 10.95 -14.61
C PHE A 224 -14.48 12.40 -14.07
N LYS A 225 -13.38 13.12 -14.36
CA LYS A 225 -13.21 14.52 -13.96
C LYS A 225 -14.26 15.44 -14.58
N ALA A 226 -14.56 15.25 -15.86
CA ALA A 226 -15.60 16.03 -16.52
C ALA A 226 -16.98 15.83 -15.87
N ASN A 227 -17.34 14.57 -15.58
CA ASN A 227 -18.59 14.24 -14.90
C ASN A 227 -18.67 14.84 -13.49
N LEU A 228 -17.55 14.83 -12.75
CA LEU A 228 -17.47 15.43 -11.41
C LEU A 228 -17.70 16.95 -11.46
N LEU A 229 -17.01 17.65 -12.37
CA LEU A 229 -17.16 19.09 -12.55
C LEU A 229 -18.57 19.48 -12.99
N LEU A 230 -19.20 18.69 -13.87
CA LEU A 230 -20.60 18.92 -14.28
C LEU A 230 -21.57 18.76 -13.11
N LYS A 231 -21.37 17.79 -12.23
CA LYS A 231 -22.18 17.63 -11.01
C LYS A 231 -22.01 18.79 -10.04
N GLU A 232 -20.78 19.27 -9.85
CA GLU A 232 -20.51 20.45 -9.01
C GLU A 232 -21.13 21.72 -9.58
N SER A 233 -21.08 21.91 -10.91
CA SER A 233 -21.67 23.10 -11.58
C SER A 233 -23.20 23.10 -11.57
N GLN A 234 -23.86 21.94 -11.54
CA GLN A 234 -25.32 21.86 -11.37
C GLN A 234 -25.80 22.31 -9.98
N ASN A 235 -24.91 22.21 -8.97
CA ASN A 235 -25.19 22.69 -7.62
C ASN A 235 -24.80 24.16 -7.39
N ASP A 236 -24.07 24.79 -8.31
CA ASP A 236 -23.69 26.20 -8.26
C ASP A 236 -23.72 26.81 -9.69
N PRO A 237 -24.86 27.36 -10.14
CA PRO A 237 -25.04 27.87 -11.51
C PRO A 237 -24.24 29.14 -11.83
N ILE A 238 -23.41 29.64 -10.90
CA ILE A 238 -22.60 30.87 -11.07
C ILE A 238 -21.10 30.57 -11.29
N LYS A 239 -20.70 29.31 -11.20
CA LYS A 239 -19.39 28.80 -11.58
C LYS A 239 -19.46 27.96 -12.83
#